data_b4e02d343b845c8df8ff59296168d1f7
#
_entry.id   b4e02d343b845c8df8ff59296168d1f7
#
_cell.length_a   1.000
_cell.length_b   1.000
_cell.length_c   1.000
_cell.angle_alpha   90.00
_cell.angle_beta   90.00
_cell.angle_gamma   90.00
#
_symmetry.space_group_name_H-M   'P 1'
#
loop_
_entity.id
_entity.type
_entity.pdbx_description
1 polymer ?
#
loop_
_entity_poly.entity_id
_entity_poly.type
_entity_poly.pdbx_seq_one_letter_code
_entity_poly.pdbx_strand_id
1 'polypeptide(L)'
;DMKYEVIEEEDIPQSLREMIKGGEKKPFRITYSDQGFLYIAQGYEVQPTTGYSVEVKELYETETAVCIKTTLIGPKKGEEKEKAETYPYIVVQTEDVKKDVLFK
;
A
#
# COMPACT_ATOMS: atom_id res chain seq x y z
N ASP A 1 6.47 16.31 -6.19
CA ASP A 1 5.79 15.39 -5.28
C ASP A 1 4.29 15.48 -5.44
N MET A 2 3.60 14.33 -5.41
CA MET A 2 2.15 14.27 -5.49
C MET A 2 1.55 14.35 -4.09
N LYS A 3 0.37 14.95 -4.02
CA LYS A 3 -0.41 14.87 -2.78
C LYS A 3 -1.09 13.51 -2.72
N TYR A 4 -1.08 12.89 -1.56
CA TYR A 4 -1.71 11.59 -1.37
C TYR A 4 -2.16 11.43 0.07
N GLU A 5 -3.04 10.47 0.27
CA GLU A 5 -3.47 10.09 1.61
C GLU A 5 -3.30 8.59 1.77
N VAL A 6 -2.87 8.18 2.96
CA VAL A 6 -2.88 6.77 3.32
C VAL A 6 -4.29 6.45 3.79
N ILE A 7 -4.89 5.41 3.22
CA ILE A 7 -6.31 5.11 3.42
C ILE A 7 -6.46 4.00 4.46
N GLU A 8 -7.33 4.23 5.44
CA GLU A 8 -7.67 3.22 6.43
C GLU A 8 -8.55 2.14 5.80
N GLU A 9 -8.52 0.96 6.38
CA GLU A 9 -9.21 -0.21 5.82
C GLU A 9 -10.68 0.08 5.52
N GLU A 10 -11.39 0.74 6.43
CA GLU A 10 -12.81 1.00 6.25
C GLU A 10 -13.10 1.97 5.11
N ASP A 11 -12.09 2.73 4.65
CA ASP A 11 -12.26 3.70 3.57
C ASP A 11 -11.79 3.18 2.22
N ILE A 12 -11.30 1.94 2.16
CA ILE A 12 -10.89 1.34 0.90
C ILE A 12 -12.13 0.98 0.09
N PRO A 13 -12.20 1.36 -1.20
CA PRO A 13 -13.32 0.97 -2.04
C PRO A 13 -13.55 -0.54 -2.02
N GLN A 14 -14.82 -0.94 -2.03
CA GLN A 14 -15.20 -2.35 -1.89
C GLN A 14 -14.49 -3.25 -2.88
N SER A 15 -14.47 -2.86 -4.16
CA SER A 15 -13.84 -3.69 -5.19
C SER A 15 -12.35 -3.88 -4.92
N LEU A 16 -11.67 -2.84 -4.50
CA LEU A 16 -10.25 -2.92 -4.17
C LEU A 16 -10.04 -3.80 -2.94
N ARG A 17 -10.91 -3.65 -1.95
CA ARG A 17 -10.82 -4.46 -0.73
C ARG A 17 -10.92 -5.95 -1.07
N GLU A 18 -11.81 -6.30 -2.00
CA GLU A 18 -11.95 -7.69 -2.42
C GLU A 18 -10.71 -8.20 -3.13
N MET A 19 -10.09 -7.34 -3.96
CA MET A 19 -8.86 -7.70 -4.64
C MET A 19 -7.73 -7.96 -3.63
N ILE A 20 -7.64 -7.12 -2.61
CA ILE A 20 -6.62 -7.27 -1.58
C ILE A 20 -6.83 -8.57 -0.80
N LYS A 21 -8.07 -8.86 -0.43
CA LYS A 21 -8.38 -10.11 0.29
C LYS A 21 -8.01 -11.33 -0.52
N GLY A 22 -8.22 -11.28 -1.83
CA GLY A 22 -7.88 -12.41 -2.70
C GLY A 22 -6.39 -12.67 -2.79
N GLY A 23 -5.56 -11.66 -2.53
CA GLY A 23 -4.12 -11.78 -2.63
C GLY A 23 -3.35 -11.60 -1.34
N GLU A 24 -4.05 -11.53 -0.18
CA GLU A 24 -3.41 -11.10 1.07
C GLU A 24 -2.33 -12.03 1.59
N LYS A 25 -2.30 -13.28 1.14
CA LYS A 25 -1.29 -14.24 1.61
C LYS A 25 -0.02 -14.22 0.76
N LYS A 26 0.07 -13.32 -0.19
CA LYS A 26 1.24 -13.16 -1.06
C LYS A 26 1.50 -11.67 -1.24
N PRO A 27 2.74 -11.29 -1.51
CA PRO A 27 3.02 -9.89 -1.86
C PRO A 27 2.19 -9.48 -3.06
N PHE A 28 1.71 -8.24 -3.05
CA PHE A 28 0.90 -7.78 -4.18
C PHE A 28 1.19 -6.32 -4.48
N ARG A 29 0.88 -5.94 -5.72
CA ARG A 29 0.96 -4.58 -6.24
C ARG A 29 -0.29 -4.39 -7.08
N ILE A 30 -1.20 -3.55 -6.62
CA ILE A 30 -2.51 -3.37 -7.26
C ILE A 30 -2.74 -1.89 -7.47
N THR A 31 -3.29 -1.55 -8.64
CA THR A 31 -3.78 -0.20 -8.90
C THR A 31 -5.26 -0.29 -9.18
N TYR A 32 -5.99 0.76 -8.80
CA TYR A 32 -7.43 0.80 -8.93
C TYR A 32 -7.87 2.24 -9.10
N SER A 33 -8.66 2.52 -10.13
CA SER A 33 -9.16 3.87 -10.38
C SER A 33 -10.66 3.91 -10.15
N ASP A 34 -11.12 4.92 -9.43
CA ASP A 34 -12.54 5.07 -9.13
C ASP A 34 -12.85 6.53 -8.83
N GLN A 35 -13.85 7.06 -9.50
CA GLN A 35 -14.38 8.40 -9.27
C GLN A 35 -13.29 9.49 -9.25
N GLY A 36 -12.35 9.40 -10.16
CA GLY A 36 -11.30 10.41 -10.30
C GLY A 36 -10.10 10.22 -9.40
N PHE A 37 -10.09 9.14 -8.62
CA PHE A 37 -8.97 8.83 -7.74
C PHE A 37 -8.24 7.59 -8.21
N LEU A 38 -6.94 7.61 -8.00
CA LEU A 38 -6.08 6.45 -8.22
C LEU A 38 -5.71 5.89 -6.85
N TYR A 39 -5.97 4.61 -6.67
CA TYR A 39 -5.58 3.89 -5.47
C TYR A 39 -4.42 2.97 -5.81
N ILE A 40 -3.39 2.99 -4.98
CA ILE A 40 -2.22 2.13 -5.16
C ILE A 40 -2.07 1.33 -3.89
N ALA A 41 -2.10 0.00 -4.04
CA ALA A 41 -2.00 -0.91 -2.91
C ALA A 41 -0.77 -1.78 -3.07
N GLN A 42 -0.02 -1.93 -1.99
CA GLN A 42 1.17 -2.77 -2.01
C GLN A 42 1.24 -3.56 -0.72
N GLY A 43 1.33 -4.89 -0.85
CA GLY A 43 1.46 -5.80 0.27
C GLY A 43 2.80 -6.51 0.24
N TYR A 44 3.29 -6.83 1.42
CA TYR A 44 4.60 -7.47 1.61
C TYR A 44 4.43 -8.91 2.02
N GLU A 45 5.53 -9.63 2.03
CA GLU A 45 5.58 -11.01 2.51
C GLU A 45 5.03 -11.11 3.94
N VAL A 46 4.49 -12.28 4.27
CA VAL A 46 4.03 -12.56 5.63
C VAL A 46 5.16 -12.32 6.62
N GLN A 47 4.81 -11.70 7.74
CA GLN A 47 5.77 -11.44 8.83
C GLN A 47 5.40 -12.28 10.04
N PRO A 48 6.38 -12.67 10.85
CA PRO A 48 6.13 -13.64 11.93
C PRO A 48 5.52 -13.05 13.20
N THR A 49 5.43 -11.73 13.29
CA THR A 49 4.91 -11.07 14.51
C THR A 49 4.07 -9.85 14.13
N THR A 50 3.37 -9.30 15.12
CA THR A 50 2.76 -7.99 15.00
C THR A 50 3.82 -6.90 15.02
N GLY A 51 3.42 -5.65 14.80
CA GLY A 51 4.32 -4.51 14.91
C GLY A 51 4.93 -4.04 13.59
N TYR A 52 4.62 -4.70 12.49
CA TYR A 52 5.10 -4.29 11.16
C TYR A 52 4.14 -3.28 10.55
N SER A 53 4.68 -2.34 9.79
CA SER A 53 3.89 -1.37 9.05
C SER A 53 4.58 -1.06 7.73
N VAL A 54 3.85 -0.40 6.82
CA VAL A 54 4.38 -0.01 5.52
C VAL A 54 4.27 1.50 5.40
N GLU A 55 5.33 2.12 4.91
CA GLU A 55 5.37 3.57 4.73
C GLU A 55 5.70 3.91 3.29
N VAL A 56 5.19 5.04 2.82
CA VAL A 56 5.56 5.59 1.52
C VAL A 56 6.88 6.33 1.67
N LYS A 57 7.88 5.93 0.90
CA LYS A 57 9.16 6.64 0.86
C LYS A 57 9.12 7.74 -0.19
N GLU A 58 8.53 7.47 -1.33
CA GLU A 58 8.45 8.40 -2.44
C GLU A 58 7.17 8.17 -3.21
N LEU A 59 6.53 9.25 -3.63
CA LEU A 59 5.42 9.19 -4.56
C LEU A 59 5.47 10.45 -5.41
N TYR A 60 5.75 10.27 -6.69
CA TYR A 60 5.91 11.41 -7.59
C TYR A 60 5.46 11.06 -8.99
N GLU A 61 5.22 12.08 -9.76
CA GLU A 61 4.71 11.98 -11.12
C GLU A 61 5.79 12.41 -12.11
N THR A 62 5.95 11.63 -13.19
CA THR A 62 6.76 12.03 -14.33
C THR A 62 5.81 12.34 -15.50
N GLU A 63 6.36 12.62 -16.69
CA GLU A 63 5.51 12.82 -17.85
C GLU A 63 4.69 11.59 -18.20
N THR A 64 5.21 10.41 -17.93
CA THR A 64 4.57 9.16 -18.37
C THR A 64 4.10 8.25 -17.26
N ALA A 65 4.47 8.51 -16.00
CA ALA A 65 4.22 7.55 -14.94
C ALA A 65 4.00 8.20 -13.60
N VAL A 66 3.33 7.45 -12.72
CA VAL A 66 3.30 7.72 -11.30
C VAL A 66 4.25 6.72 -10.66
N CYS A 67 5.24 7.22 -9.94
CA CYS A 67 6.27 6.37 -9.34
C CYS A 67 6.08 6.31 -7.83
N ILE A 68 6.05 5.09 -7.30
CA ILE A 68 5.86 4.88 -5.86
C ILE A 68 6.96 3.98 -5.33
N LYS A 69 7.47 4.34 -4.17
CA LYS A 69 8.41 3.50 -3.44
C LYS A 69 7.95 3.42 -2.00
N THR A 70 7.79 2.20 -1.50
CA THR A 70 7.39 1.96 -0.12
C THR A 70 8.49 1.23 0.62
N THR A 71 8.36 1.16 1.93
CA THR A 71 9.30 0.40 2.75
C THR A 71 8.53 -0.28 3.88
N LEU A 72 9.00 -1.47 4.23
CA LEU A 72 8.46 -2.23 5.36
C LEU A 72 9.23 -1.84 6.61
N ILE A 73 8.49 -1.47 7.65
CA ILE A 73 9.07 -1.06 8.93
C ILE A 73 8.75 -2.14 9.94
N GLY A 74 9.79 -2.71 10.55
CA GLY A 74 9.61 -3.72 11.59
C GLY A 74 9.40 -3.13 12.97
N PRO A 75 9.09 -3.97 13.95
CA PRO A 75 8.94 -3.52 15.34
C PRO A 75 10.23 -2.90 15.85
N LYS A 76 10.09 -1.85 16.65
CA LYS A 76 11.25 -1.20 17.25
C LYS A 76 11.84 -2.09 18.34
N LYS A 77 13.14 -1.94 18.56
CA LYS A 77 13.81 -2.65 19.63
C LYS A 77 13.12 -2.33 20.95
N GLY A 78 12.76 -3.37 21.71
CA GLY A 78 12.06 -3.19 22.98
C GLY A 78 10.57 -3.03 22.89
N GLU A 79 10.03 -2.91 21.68
CA GLU A 79 8.60 -2.81 21.47
C GLU A 79 7.94 -4.17 21.71
N GLU A 80 6.81 -4.17 22.41
CA GLU A 80 6.06 -5.41 22.62
C GLU A 80 5.47 -5.86 21.30
N LYS A 81 5.60 -7.16 21.03
CA LYS A 81 5.02 -7.75 19.83
C LYS A 81 4.53 -9.14 20.15
N GLU A 82 3.51 -9.57 19.44
CA GLU A 82 2.95 -10.89 19.60
C GLU A 82 3.39 -11.77 18.43
N LYS A 83 3.55 -13.05 18.74
CA LYS A 83 3.91 -14.04 17.75
C LYS A 83 2.65 -14.41 16.97
N ALA A 84 2.48 -13.82 15.81
CA ALA A 84 1.31 -14.05 14.96
C ALA A 84 1.69 -13.67 13.55
N GLU A 85 1.27 -14.48 12.57
CA GLU A 85 1.50 -14.15 11.18
C GLU A 85 0.70 -12.91 10.79
N THR A 86 1.37 -11.92 10.21
CA THR A 86 0.71 -10.71 9.74
C THR A 86 1.08 -10.46 8.29
N TYR A 87 0.23 -9.73 7.59
CA TYR A 87 0.37 -9.45 6.15
C TYR A 87 0.34 -7.94 5.94
N PRO A 88 1.49 -7.26 6.18
CA PRO A 88 1.52 -5.80 6.11
C PRO A 88 1.24 -5.29 4.70
N TYR A 89 0.42 -4.27 4.60
CA TYR A 89 0.13 -3.63 3.33
C TYR A 89 -0.21 -2.17 3.55
N ILE A 90 -0.21 -1.41 2.45
CA ILE A 90 -0.60 -0.01 2.46
C ILE A 90 -1.49 0.25 1.25
N VAL A 91 -2.44 1.15 1.42
CA VAL A 91 -3.23 1.68 0.31
C VAL A 91 -3.12 3.19 0.36
N VAL A 92 -2.74 3.79 -0.76
CA VAL A 92 -2.71 5.24 -0.87
C VAL A 92 -3.69 5.69 -1.94
N GLN A 93 -4.23 6.89 -1.75
CA GLN A 93 -5.17 7.51 -2.66
C GLN A 93 -4.55 8.80 -3.18
N THR A 94 -4.59 8.99 -4.48
CA THR A 94 -4.11 10.23 -5.09
C THR A 94 -5.02 10.57 -6.27
N GLU A 95 -4.81 11.72 -6.87
CA GLU A 95 -5.56 12.12 -8.06
C GLU A 95 -5.23 11.15 -9.20
N ASP A 96 -6.26 10.75 -9.96
CA ASP A 96 -6.06 9.87 -11.11
C ASP A 96 -5.59 10.69 -12.30
N VAL A 97 -4.29 10.67 -12.54
CA VAL A 97 -3.69 11.42 -13.67
C VAL A 97 -3.60 10.55 -14.93
N LYS A 98 -4.15 9.33 -14.88
CA LYS A 98 -4.26 8.43 -16.03
C LYS A 98 -2.90 8.09 -16.63
N LYS A 99 -1.97 7.75 -15.79
CA LYS A 99 -0.64 7.32 -16.18
C LYS A 99 -0.36 5.96 -15.57
N ASP A 100 0.60 5.25 -16.15
CA ASP A 100 1.05 3.98 -15.62
C ASP A 100 1.68 4.18 -14.24
N VAL A 101 1.57 3.16 -13.39
CA VAL A 101 2.19 3.19 -12.06
C VAL A 101 3.42 2.30 -12.08
N LEU A 102 4.54 2.86 -11.64
CA LEU A 102 5.79 2.12 -11.51
C LEU A 102 6.11 1.96 -10.02
N PHE A 103 6.24 0.71 -9.61
CA PHE A 103 6.64 0.38 -8.25
C PHE A 103 8.15 0.25 -8.21
N LYS A 104 8.79 1.10 -7.42
CA LYS A 104 10.26 1.18 -7.36
C LYS A 104 10.84 0.26 -6.30
#